data_da3933217a8d0be8dec2ab18e55c34a0
#
_entry.id   da3933217a8d0be8dec2ab18e55c34a0
#
_cell.length_a   1.000
_cell.length_b   1.000
_cell.length_c   1.000
_cell.angle_alpha   90.00
_cell.angle_beta   90.00
_cell.angle_gamma   90.00
#
_symmetry.space_group_name_H-M   'P 1'
#
loop_
_entity.id
_entity.type
_entity.pdbx_description
1 polymer ?
#
loop_
_entity_poly.entity_id
_entity_poly.type
_entity_poly.pdbx_seq_one_letter_code
_entity_poly.pdbx_strand_id
1 'polypeptide(L)'
;MQSAILVRHAESVFSALGLATGRADVGCPLSDRGVAQARALGDELAKKGIDLCVTSELERTKQTADIALAGRAVPRLVLAALNDPLYGRYEGGPLAEYVAWAVESDSAAEPPGGGEARQAIVARYAAGFRRIVARPERVILLVTHSLPIAYALLALDGREPAPRLPQVEYAKRYVLERDDVIEVITRLEAWCAAPTW
;
A
#
# COMPACT_ATOMS: atom_id res chain seq x y z
N MET A 1 -13.61 9.06 -10.15
CA MET A 1 -12.38 8.43 -10.68
C MET A 1 -12.77 7.47 -11.81
N GLN A 2 -11.97 7.38 -12.86
CA GLN A 2 -12.12 6.38 -13.94
C GLN A 2 -11.21 5.18 -13.67
N SER A 3 -9.93 5.43 -13.43
CA SER A 3 -8.96 4.38 -13.10
C SER A 3 -7.97 4.82 -12.01
N ALA A 4 -7.43 3.83 -11.28
CA ALA A 4 -6.35 3.98 -10.33
C ALA A 4 -5.14 3.16 -10.79
N ILE A 5 -3.95 3.76 -10.75
CA ILE A 5 -2.68 3.10 -10.98
C ILE A 5 -2.05 2.86 -9.61
N LEU A 6 -2.12 1.64 -9.11
CA LEU A 6 -1.54 1.25 -7.83
C LEU A 6 -0.06 0.93 -8.04
N VAL A 7 0.78 1.46 -7.17
CA VAL A 7 2.22 1.22 -7.18
C VAL A 7 2.71 0.99 -5.76
N ARG A 8 3.42 -0.11 -5.51
CA ARG A 8 4.20 -0.25 -4.30
C ARG A 8 5.37 0.74 -4.36
N HIS A 9 5.64 1.45 -3.26
CA HIS A 9 6.84 2.29 -3.17
C HIS A 9 8.08 1.54 -3.68
N ALA A 10 9.06 2.25 -4.19
CA ALA A 10 10.36 1.72 -4.56
C ALA A 10 11.12 1.22 -3.32
N GLU A 11 12.15 0.39 -3.48
CA GLU A 11 12.88 -0.20 -2.37
C GLU A 11 13.41 0.88 -1.42
N SER A 12 13.10 0.76 -0.12
CA SER A 12 13.64 1.61 0.94
C SER A 12 14.80 0.93 1.66
N VAL A 13 15.58 1.70 2.42
CA VAL A 13 16.71 1.16 3.18
C VAL A 13 16.27 0.05 4.15
N PHE A 14 15.12 0.19 4.81
CA PHE A 14 14.62 -0.86 5.72
C PHE A 14 14.10 -2.08 4.93
N SER A 15 13.45 -1.85 3.78
CA SER A 15 12.99 -2.95 2.93
C SER A 15 14.15 -3.79 2.39
N ALA A 16 15.27 -3.14 2.03
CA ALA A 16 16.49 -3.82 1.57
C ALA A 16 17.10 -4.71 2.66
N LEU A 17 16.92 -4.33 3.93
CA LEU A 17 17.37 -5.09 5.10
C LEU A 17 16.33 -6.09 5.62
N GLY A 18 15.13 -6.16 5.01
CA GLY A 18 14.04 -7.02 5.44
C GLY A 18 13.41 -6.60 6.77
N LEU A 19 13.50 -5.32 7.13
CA LEU A 19 12.98 -4.77 8.39
C LEU A 19 11.56 -4.23 8.24
N ALA A 20 10.76 -4.40 9.30
CA ALA A 20 9.41 -3.86 9.39
C ALA A 20 9.44 -2.37 9.79
N THR A 21 8.66 -1.53 9.11
CA THR A 21 8.45 -0.13 9.52
C THR A 21 7.10 0.38 9.01
N GLY A 22 6.20 0.67 9.95
CA GLY A 22 4.87 1.24 9.69
C GLY A 22 4.70 2.66 10.21
N ARG A 23 5.62 3.13 11.04
CA ARG A 23 5.56 4.44 11.68
C ARG A 23 5.97 5.56 10.73
N ALA A 24 5.13 6.59 10.61
CA ALA A 24 5.39 7.73 9.74
C ALA A 24 6.44 8.72 10.31
N ASP A 25 6.69 8.67 11.62
CA ASP A 25 7.70 9.47 12.33
C ASP A 25 9.11 8.85 12.27
N VAL A 26 9.24 7.64 11.71
CA VAL A 26 10.53 6.98 11.49
C VAL A 26 10.99 7.25 10.06
N GLY A 27 12.12 7.95 9.92
CA GLY A 27 12.76 8.19 8.62
C GLY A 27 13.15 6.85 7.97
N CYS A 28 12.65 6.62 6.77
CA CYS A 28 12.95 5.42 5.98
C CYS A 28 12.99 5.78 4.49
N PRO A 29 14.08 6.43 4.03
CA PRO A 29 14.24 6.84 2.64
C PRO A 29 14.41 5.66 1.70
N LEU A 30 14.36 5.94 0.40
CA LEU A 30 14.68 4.96 -0.63
C LEU A 30 16.17 4.59 -0.59
N SER A 31 16.46 3.33 -0.92
CA SER A 31 17.82 2.88 -1.24
C SER A 31 18.25 3.46 -2.61
N ASP A 32 19.54 3.38 -2.94
CA ASP A 32 20.04 3.76 -4.29
C ASP A 32 19.33 2.97 -5.39
N ARG A 33 19.08 1.69 -5.15
CA ARG A 33 18.27 0.84 -6.04
C ARG A 33 16.83 1.34 -6.14
N GLY A 34 16.24 1.75 -5.02
CA GLY A 34 14.90 2.32 -4.99
C GLY A 34 14.81 3.63 -5.77
N VAL A 35 15.82 4.49 -5.69
CA VAL A 35 15.88 5.70 -6.51
C VAL A 35 15.89 5.36 -8.00
N ALA A 36 16.68 4.36 -8.42
CA ALA A 36 16.69 3.88 -9.80
C ALA A 36 15.33 3.31 -10.23
N GLN A 37 14.68 2.53 -9.37
CA GLN A 37 13.33 1.97 -9.61
C GLN A 37 12.29 3.09 -9.78
N ALA A 38 12.34 4.13 -8.93
CA ALA A 38 11.41 5.25 -9.01
C ALA A 38 11.61 6.08 -10.29
N ARG A 39 12.85 6.23 -10.77
CA ARG A 39 13.14 6.86 -12.08
C ARG A 39 12.57 6.04 -13.23
N ALA A 40 12.80 4.73 -13.25
CA ALA A 40 12.25 3.83 -14.27
C ALA A 40 10.71 3.88 -14.30
N LEU A 41 10.06 3.91 -13.12
CA LEU A 41 8.62 4.13 -13.02
C LEU A 41 8.21 5.48 -13.66
N GLY A 42 9.01 6.53 -13.49
CA GLY A 42 8.77 7.84 -14.11
C GLY A 42 8.75 7.76 -15.63
N ASP A 43 9.72 7.05 -16.22
CA ASP A 43 9.79 6.82 -17.69
C ASP A 43 8.54 6.08 -18.18
N GLU A 44 8.09 5.06 -17.44
CA GLU A 44 6.86 4.31 -17.78
C GLU A 44 5.59 5.16 -17.65
N LEU A 45 5.58 6.13 -16.74
CA LEU A 45 4.44 7.04 -16.50
C LEU A 45 4.47 8.28 -17.39
N ALA A 46 5.56 8.54 -18.14
CA ALA A 46 5.78 9.80 -18.86
C ALA A 46 4.63 10.20 -19.80
N LYS A 47 4.01 9.21 -20.46
CA LYS A 47 2.89 9.41 -21.39
C LYS A 47 1.51 9.22 -20.77
N LYS A 48 1.41 8.99 -19.46
CA LYS A 48 0.13 8.81 -18.76
C LYS A 48 -0.40 10.14 -18.26
N GLY A 49 -1.64 10.46 -18.61
CA GLY A 49 -2.36 11.57 -17.99
C GLY A 49 -2.71 11.19 -16.56
N ILE A 50 -2.00 11.77 -15.57
CA ILE A 50 -2.26 11.56 -14.15
C ILE A 50 -2.81 12.87 -13.60
N ASP A 51 -4.03 12.83 -13.06
CA ASP A 51 -4.73 14.01 -12.57
C ASP A 51 -4.48 14.26 -11.07
N LEU A 52 -4.15 13.19 -10.32
CA LEU A 52 -3.85 13.25 -8.89
C LEU A 52 -2.84 12.16 -8.54
N CYS A 53 -1.88 12.47 -7.68
CA CYS A 53 -1.05 11.46 -7.03
C CYS A 53 -1.36 11.40 -5.54
N VAL A 54 -1.73 10.22 -5.07
CA VAL A 54 -2.00 9.92 -3.66
C VAL A 54 -0.86 9.08 -3.11
N THR A 55 -0.37 9.45 -1.92
CA THR A 55 0.66 8.68 -1.19
C THR A 55 0.16 8.36 0.21
N SER A 56 0.81 7.41 0.87
CA SER A 56 0.72 7.29 2.33
C SER A 56 1.52 8.42 3.01
N GLU A 57 1.52 8.43 4.35
CA GLU A 57 2.32 9.38 5.12
C GLU A 57 3.81 9.03 5.16
N LEU A 58 4.19 7.78 4.82
CA LEU A 58 5.54 7.27 4.94
C LEU A 58 6.47 7.85 3.86
N GLU A 59 7.66 8.23 4.28
CA GLU A 59 8.67 8.92 3.45
C GLU A 59 8.92 8.22 2.11
N ARG A 60 9.10 6.90 2.12
CA ARG A 60 9.38 6.09 0.93
C ARG A 60 8.30 6.19 -0.17
N THR A 61 7.03 6.39 0.20
CA THR A 61 5.96 6.58 -0.80
C THR A 61 6.00 7.96 -1.42
N LYS A 62 6.28 8.98 -0.60
CA LYS A 62 6.43 10.36 -1.05
C LYS A 62 7.64 10.50 -1.98
N GLN A 63 8.81 10.00 -1.58
CA GLN A 63 10.01 10.02 -2.40
C GLN A 63 9.84 9.26 -3.73
N THR A 64 9.17 8.09 -3.71
CA THR A 64 8.86 7.36 -4.95
C THR A 64 8.01 8.22 -5.88
N ALA A 65 6.96 8.86 -5.36
CA ALA A 65 6.08 9.73 -6.15
C ALA A 65 6.80 10.98 -6.67
N ASP A 66 7.67 11.60 -5.87
CA ASP A 66 8.38 12.82 -6.24
C ASP A 66 9.40 12.54 -7.35
N ILE A 67 10.12 11.41 -7.27
CA ILE A 67 11.07 11.01 -8.31
C ILE A 67 10.32 10.60 -9.59
N ALA A 68 9.29 9.76 -9.49
CA ALA A 68 8.55 9.27 -10.64
C ALA A 68 7.76 10.36 -11.38
N LEU A 69 7.39 11.43 -10.70
CA LEU A 69 6.66 12.55 -11.29
C LEU A 69 7.51 13.84 -11.37
N ALA A 70 8.84 13.71 -11.34
CA ALA A 70 9.73 14.86 -11.45
C ALA A 70 9.43 15.67 -12.73
N GLY A 71 9.38 17.01 -12.58
CA GLY A 71 9.06 17.92 -13.68
C GLY A 71 7.58 17.97 -14.11
N ARG A 72 6.69 17.29 -13.41
CA ARG A 72 5.24 17.26 -13.71
C ARG A 72 4.43 17.95 -12.61
N ALA A 73 3.53 18.84 -12.99
CA ALA A 73 2.64 19.56 -12.08
C ALA A 73 1.39 18.68 -11.75
N VAL A 74 1.60 17.55 -11.08
CA VAL A 74 0.51 16.68 -10.63
C VAL A 74 0.17 17.00 -9.19
N PRO A 75 -1.09 17.35 -8.86
CA PRO A 75 -1.54 17.55 -7.48
C PRO A 75 -1.23 16.37 -6.57
N ARG A 76 -0.96 16.63 -5.29
CA ARG A 76 -0.60 15.63 -4.28
C ARG A 76 -1.66 15.55 -3.19
N LEU A 77 -1.97 14.34 -2.75
CA LEU A 77 -2.80 14.06 -1.59
C LEU A 77 -2.11 13.02 -0.72
N VAL A 78 -2.00 13.26 0.57
CA VAL A 78 -1.53 12.27 1.55
C VAL A 78 -2.73 11.62 2.22
N LEU A 79 -2.76 10.30 2.25
CA LEU A 79 -3.87 9.52 2.80
C LEU A 79 -3.35 8.47 3.80
N ALA A 80 -3.44 8.79 5.10
CA ALA A 80 -3.00 7.91 6.19
C ALA A 80 -3.68 6.52 6.16
N ALA A 81 -4.90 6.44 5.63
CA ALA A 81 -5.60 5.17 5.46
C ALA A 81 -4.82 4.14 4.61
N LEU A 82 -3.82 4.57 3.85
CA LEU A 82 -2.97 3.72 3.01
C LEU A 82 -1.59 3.45 3.61
N ASN A 83 -1.33 3.84 4.87
CA ASN A 83 -0.08 3.53 5.55
C ASN A 83 0.14 2.02 5.67
N ASP A 84 1.42 1.61 5.77
CA ASP A 84 1.75 0.25 6.22
C ASP A 84 1.21 0.02 7.63
N PRO A 85 1.03 -1.23 8.06
CA PRO A 85 0.60 -1.54 9.42
C PRO A 85 1.53 -0.97 10.49
N LEU A 86 0.97 -0.67 11.65
CA LEU A 86 1.77 -0.54 12.86
C LEU A 86 2.12 -1.94 13.37
N TYR A 87 3.41 -2.23 13.42
CA TYR A 87 3.92 -3.57 13.71
C TYR A 87 4.12 -3.84 15.22
N GLY A 88 3.81 -2.86 16.09
CA GLY A 88 4.00 -3.01 17.53
C GLY A 88 5.46 -3.28 17.90
N ARG A 89 5.71 -4.31 18.71
CA ARG A 89 7.08 -4.67 19.13
C ARG A 89 8.02 -5.09 17.99
N TYR A 90 7.47 -5.37 16.80
CA TYR A 90 8.27 -5.78 15.62
C TYR A 90 8.77 -4.59 14.80
N GLU A 91 8.40 -3.35 15.15
CA GLU A 91 8.92 -2.15 14.48
C GLU A 91 10.46 -2.11 14.52
N GLY A 92 11.10 -1.92 13.36
CA GLY A 92 12.55 -1.90 13.21
C GLY A 92 13.22 -3.28 13.29
N GLY A 93 12.48 -4.34 13.59
CA GLY A 93 12.95 -5.72 13.60
C GLY A 93 12.71 -6.44 12.26
N PRO A 94 13.15 -7.72 12.15
CA PRO A 94 12.93 -8.52 10.96
C PRO A 94 11.44 -8.69 10.64
N LEU A 95 11.03 -8.32 9.42
CA LEU A 95 9.64 -8.47 8.97
C LEU A 95 9.17 -9.94 9.05
N ALA A 96 10.09 -10.89 8.89
CA ALA A 96 9.80 -12.31 8.98
C ALA A 96 9.25 -12.73 10.37
N GLU A 97 9.69 -12.08 11.45
CA GLU A 97 9.19 -12.35 12.80
C GLU A 97 7.73 -11.91 12.96
N TYR A 98 7.40 -10.72 12.43
CA TYR A 98 6.01 -10.29 12.40
C TYR A 98 5.13 -11.22 11.56
N VAL A 99 5.62 -11.66 10.39
CA VAL A 99 4.89 -12.59 9.52
C VAL A 99 4.66 -13.93 10.21
N ALA A 100 5.67 -14.45 10.93
CA ALA A 100 5.53 -15.69 11.70
C ALA A 100 4.45 -15.56 12.78
N TRP A 101 4.50 -14.48 13.55
CA TRP A 101 3.45 -14.18 14.53
C TRP A 101 2.05 -14.06 13.89
N ALA A 102 1.94 -13.32 12.78
CA ALA A 102 0.65 -13.09 12.12
C ALA A 102 0.03 -14.38 11.54
N VAL A 103 0.85 -15.36 11.17
CA VAL A 103 0.38 -16.68 10.69
C VAL A 103 -0.19 -17.52 11.82
N GLU A 104 0.30 -17.36 13.03
CA GLU A 104 -0.14 -18.11 14.23
C GLU A 104 -1.27 -17.41 14.98
N SER A 105 -1.62 -16.19 14.60
CA SER A 105 -2.63 -15.36 15.25
C SER A 105 -3.90 -15.28 14.41
N ASP A 106 -5.05 -15.07 15.06
CA ASP A 106 -6.27 -14.70 14.34
C ASP A 106 -6.22 -13.26 13.83
N SER A 107 -7.13 -12.91 12.92
CA SER A 107 -7.15 -11.60 12.27
C SER A 107 -7.49 -10.42 13.20
N ALA A 108 -8.11 -10.70 14.35
CA ALA A 108 -8.45 -9.68 15.35
C ALA A 108 -7.34 -9.47 16.39
N ALA A 109 -6.30 -10.33 16.39
CA ALA A 109 -5.19 -10.19 17.31
C ALA A 109 -4.33 -8.95 16.98
N GLU A 110 -4.03 -8.16 18.00
CA GLU A 110 -3.09 -7.04 17.89
C GLU A 110 -1.65 -7.52 18.16
N PRO A 111 -0.66 -7.10 17.35
CA PRO A 111 0.74 -7.37 17.67
C PRO A 111 1.09 -6.75 19.03
N PRO A 112 1.84 -7.45 19.88
CA PRO A 112 2.26 -6.90 21.19
C PRO A 112 2.96 -5.54 21.02
N GLY A 113 2.72 -4.62 21.95
CA GLY A 113 3.34 -3.29 21.92
C GLY A 113 2.58 -2.24 21.11
N GLY A 114 1.29 -2.45 20.84
CA GLY A 114 0.41 -1.43 20.23
C GLY A 114 0.41 -1.40 18.71
N GLY A 115 0.46 -2.57 18.08
CA GLY A 115 0.29 -2.69 16.63
C GLY A 115 -1.18 -2.74 16.19
N GLU A 116 -1.42 -2.85 14.88
CA GLU A 116 -2.75 -2.97 14.29
C GLU A 116 -3.13 -4.42 14.02
N ALA A 117 -4.34 -4.83 14.44
CA ALA A 117 -4.95 -6.11 14.04
C ALA A 117 -5.16 -6.15 12.52
N ARG A 118 -5.02 -7.34 11.91
CA ARG A 118 -5.19 -7.51 10.46
C ARG A 118 -6.59 -7.12 9.97
N GLN A 119 -7.62 -7.44 10.75
CA GLN A 119 -8.99 -7.03 10.43
C GLN A 119 -9.13 -5.50 10.40
N ALA A 120 -8.54 -4.79 11.36
CA ALA A 120 -8.53 -3.33 11.40
C ALA A 120 -7.76 -2.73 10.20
N ILE A 121 -6.64 -3.33 9.82
CA ILE A 121 -5.84 -2.93 8.65
C ILE A 121 -6.67 -3.07 7.36
N VAL A 122 -7.34 -4.22 7.17
CA VAL A 122 -8.18 -4.44 5.97
C VAL A 122 -9.33 -3.45 5.91
N ALA A 123 -10.01 -3.20 7.03
CA ALA A 123 -11.08 -2.19 7.11
C ALA A 123 -10.56 -0.79 6.77
N ARG A 124 -9.38 -0.42 7.27
CA ARG A 124 -8.73 0.86 6.99
C ARG A 124 -8.39 1.01 5.50
N TYR A 125 -7.89 -0.05 4.85
CA TYR A 125 -7.62 -0.02 3.40
C TYR A 125 -8.90 0.08 2.58
N ALA A 126 -9.95 -0.65 2.93
CA ALA A 126 -11.25 -0.52 2.26
C ALA A 126 -11.79 0.93 2.35
N ALA A 127 -11.69 1.56 3.53
CA ALA A 127 -12.04 2.96 3.71
C ALA A 127 -11.14 3.90 2.87
N GLY A 128 -9.86 3.58 2.74
CA GLY A 128 -8.92 4.30 1.86
C GLY A 128 -9.34 4.23 0.40
N PHE A 129 -9.60 3.04 -0.12
CA PHE A 129 -10.10 2.83 -1.49
C PHE A 129 -11.45 3.51 -1.73
N ARG A 130 -12.35 3.52 -0.75
CA ARG A 130 -13.62 4.24 -0.82
C ARG A 130 -13.41 5.75 -1.01
N ARG A 131 -12.43 6.35 -0.34
CA ARG A 131 -12.06 7.76 -0.53
C ARG A 131 -11.50 8.01 -1.94
N ILE A 132 -10.74 7.06 -2.48
CA ILE A 132 -10.17 7.17 -3.83
C ILE A 132 -11.26 7.07 -4.90
N VAL A 133 -12.17 6.10 -4.81
CA VAL A 133 -13.23 5.91 -5.82
C VAL A 133 -14.20 7.08 -5.88
N ALA A 134 -14.38 7.79 -4.77
CA ALA A 134 -15.23 8.98 -4.67
C ALA A 134 -14.62 10.26 -5.26
N ARG A 135 -13.33 10.23 -5.65
CA ARG A 135 -12.64 11.39 -6.21
C ARG A 135 -13.15 11.77 -7.60
N PRO A 136 -13.21 13.08 -7.94
CA PRO A 136 -13.61 13.54 -9.27
C PRO A 136 -12.53 13.34 -10.34
N GLU A 137 -11.25 13.25 -9.96
CA GLU A 137 -10.12 13.06 -10.86
C GLU A 137 -10.27 11.75 -11.64
N ARG A 138 -9.92 11.77 -12.94
CA ARG A 138 -10.12 10.61 -13.82
C ARG A 138 -9.09 9.53 -13.58
N VAL A 139 -7.81 9.89 -13.58
CA VAL A 139 -6.69 8.95 -13.41
C VAL A 139 -5.92 9.31 -12.16
N ILE A 140 -5.88 8.40 -11.20
CA ILE A 140 -5.20 8.59 -9.91
C ILE A 140 -4.01 7.64 -9.84
N LEU A 141 -2.80 8.18 -9.63
CA LEU A 141 -1.64 7.39 -9.24
C LEU A 141 -1.66 7.21 -7.72
N LEU A 142 -1.61 5.96 -7.26
CA LEU A 142 -1.64 5.60 -5.85
C LEU A 142 -0.32 4.92 -5.46
N VAL A 143 0.60 5.67 -4.86
CA VAL A 143 1.87 5.11 -4.38
C VAL A 143 1.71 4.72 -2.91
N THR A 144 1.71 3.42 -2.66
CA THR A 144 1.42 2.83 -1.37
C THR A 144 2.36 1.65 -1.05
N HIS A 145 1.92 0.64 -0.35
CA HIS A 145 2.71 -0.48 0.17
C HIS A 145 2.29 -1.82 -0.44
N SER A 146 3.02 -2.88 -0.10
CA SER A 146 2.71 -4.23 -0.58
C SER A 146 1.32 -4.70 -0.15
N LEU A 147 0.97 -4.48 1.10
CA LEU A 147 -0.22 -5.07 1.72
C LEU A 147 -1.54 -4.60 1.11
N PRO A 148 -1.81 -3.27 0.96
CA PRO A 148 -3.05 -2.81 0.34
C PRO A 148 -3.19 -3.26 -1.11
N ILE A 149 -2.09 -3.35 -1.87
CA ILE A 149 -2.12 -3.84 -3.25
C ILE A 149 -2.38 -5.35 -3.27
N ALA A 150 -1.71 -6.13 -2.42
CA ALA A 150 -1.92 -7.57 -2.34
C ALA A 150 -3.38 -7.91 -2.00
N TYR A 151 -3.98 -7.21 -1.05
CA TYR A 151 -5.40 -7.41 -0.73
C TYR A 151 -6.32 -7.02 -1.89
N ALA A 152 -6.02 -5.94 -2.61
CA ALA A 152 -6.79 -5.56 -3.79
C ALA A 152 -6.73 -6.64 -4.89
N LEU A 153 -5.54 -7.16 -5.19
CA LEU A 153 -5.35 -8.22 -6.19
C LEU A 153 -6.03 -9.53 -5.78
N LEU A 154 -5.93 -9.94 -4.51
CA LEU A 154 -6.64 -11.11 -4.00
C LEU A 154 -8.16 -10.96 -4.14
N ALA A 155 -8.70 -9.80 -3.79
CA ALA A 155 -10.12 -9.53 -3.91
C ALA A 155 -10.59 -9.68 -5.35
N LEU A 156 -9.84 -9.16 -6.32
CA LEU A 156 -10.15 -9.30 -7.76
C LEU A 156 -10.05 -10.75 -8.25
N ASP A 157 -9.15 -11.55 -7.67
CA ASP A 157 -9.05 -12.99 -7.94
C ASP A 157 -10.15 -13.81 -7.22
N GLY A 158 -11.09 -13.17 -6.54
CA GLY A 158 -12.14 -13.85 -5.76
C GLY A 158 -11.63 -14.53 -4.49
N ARG A 159 -10.44 -14.17 -4.01
CA ARG A 159 -9.79 -14.73 -2.82
C ARG A 159 -9.93 -13.79 -1.64
N GLU A 160 -9.94 -14.35 -0.45
CA GLU A 160 -10.04 -13.61 0.80
C GLU A 160 -8.66 -13.17 1.33
N PRO A 161 -8.62 -12.14 2.19
CA PRO A 161 -7.43 -11.82 2.96
C PRO A 161 -6.88 -13.05 3.68
N ALA A 162 -5.56 -13.16 3.76
CA ALA A 162 -4.87 -14.29 4.38
C ALA A 162 -3.68 -13.78 5.22
N PRO A 163 -3.24 -14.51 6.25
CA PRO A 163 -2.15 -14.09 7.13
C PRO A 163 -0.81 -13.98 6.37
N ARG A 164 -0.59 -14.84 5.39
CA ARG A 164 0.60 -14.80 4.51
C ARG A 164 0.19 -14.42 3.10
N LEU A 165 0.79 -13.38 2.58
CA LEU A 165 0.54 -12.85 1.24
C LEU A 165 1.79 -12.88 0.38
N PRO A 166 1.65 -13.05 -0.95
CA PRO A 166 2.77 -12.86 -1.86
C PRO A 166 3.21 -11.39 -1.79
N GLN A 167 4.52 -11.17 -1.87
CA GLN A 167 5.03 -9.81 -1.96
C GLN A 167 4.73 -9.21 -3.34
N VAL A 168 4.27 -7.98 -3.32
CA VAL A 168 4.09 -7.16 -4.52
C VAL A 168 5.45 -6.57 -4.92
N GLU A 169 5.75 -6.57 -6.20
CA GLU A 169 7.01 -6.01 -6.74
C GLU A 169 7.10 -4.50 -6.50
N TYR A 170 8.32 -4.00 -6.19
CA TYR A 170 8.58 -2.58 -6.04
C TYR A 170 8.39 -1.82 -7.36
N ALA A 171 7.83 -0.63 -7.28
CA ALA A 171 7.63 0.30 -8.41
C ALA A 171 6.86 -0.29 -9.61
N LYS A 172 6.27 -1.47 -9.48
CA LYS A 172 5.43 -2.08 -10.52
C LYS A 172 4.02 -1.49 -10.49
N ARG A 173 3.45 -1.28 -11.66
CA ARG A 173 2.12 -0.72 -11.84
C ARG A 173 1.05 -1.80 -11.92
N TYR A 174 -0.05 -1.57 -11.23
CA TYR A 174 -1.29 -2.34 -11.31
C TYR A 174 -2.42 -1.36 -11.63
N VAL A 175 -3.08 -1.53 -12.75
CA VAL A 175 -4.16 -0.63 -13.18
C VAL A 175 -5.49 -1.26 -12.81
N LEU A 176 -6.29 -0.54 -12.07
CA LEU A 176 -7.64 -0.92 -11.67
C LEU A 176 -8.61 0.11 -12.23
N GLU A 177 -9.63 -0.36 -12.95
CA GLU A 177 -10.74 0.49 -13.35
C GLU A 177 -11.66 0.78 -12.14
N ARG A 178 -12.57 1.71 -12.31
CA ARG A 178 -13.49 2.10 -11.23
C ARG A 178 -14.24 0.90 -10.63
N ASP A 179 -14.74 0.01 -11.48
CA ASP A 179 -15.54 -1.14 -11.06
C ASP A 179 -14.69 -2.16 -10.30
N ASP A 180 -13.42 -2.34 -10.69
CA ASP A 180 -12.47 -3.16 -9.95
C ASP A 180 -12.27 -2.63 -8.52
N VAL A 181 -12.12 -1.31 -8.36
CA VAL A 181 -11.95 -0.70 -7.03
C VAL A 181 -13.20 -0.86 -6.18
N ILE A 182 -14.40 -0.77 -6.78
CA ILE A 182 -15.67 -1.02 -6.08
C ILE A 182 -15.75 -2.49 -5.64
N GLU A 183 -15.39 -3.43 -6.51
CA GLU A 183 -15.34 -4.86 -6.18
C GLU A 183 -14.36 -5.14 -5.03
N VAL A 184 -13.16 -4.56 -5.08
CA VAL A 184 -12.18 -4.64 -3.98
C VAL A 184 -12.79 -4.17 -2.66
N ILE A 185 -13.42 -3.00 -2.63
CA ILE A 185 -14.05 -2.47 -1.42
C ILE A 185 -15.11 -3.44 -0.89
N THR A 186 -16.00 -3.89 -1.77
CA THR A 186 -17.11 -4.79 -1.42
C THR A 186 -16.60 -6.08 -0.77
N ARG A 187 -15.58 -6.71 -1.36
CA ARG A 187 -15.03 -7.97 -0.84
C ARG A 187 -14.26 -7.78 0.47
N LEU A 188 -13.46 -6.73 0.59
CA LEU A 188 -12.73 -6.45 1.82
C LEU A 188 -13.68 -6.13 2.98
N GLU A 189 -14.75 -5.37 2.74
CA GLU A 189 -15.76 -5.09 3.76
C GLU A 189 -16.56 -6.32 4.15
N ALA A 190 -16.92 -7.18 3.18
CA ALA A 190 -17.59 -8.44 3.45
C ALA A 190 -16.71 -9.36 4.33
N TRP A 191 -15.41 -9.47 4.02
CA TRP A 191 -14.48 -10.24 4.85
C TRP A 191 -14.33 -9.64 6.25
N CYS A 192 -14.26 -8.31 6.39
CA CYS A 192 -14.20 -7.68 7.71
C CYS A 192 -15.43 -7.95 8.58
N ALA A 193 -16.61 -8.14 7.96
CA ALA A 193 -17.82 -8.50 8.69
C ALA A 193 -17.84 -9.95 9.18
N ALA A 194 -17.14 -10.87 8.50
CA ALA A 194 -17.05 -12.29 8.84
C ALA A 194 -15.65 -12.84 8.46
N PRO A 195 -14.59 -12.50 9.22
CA PRO A 195 -13.25 -12.98 8.94
C PRO A 195 -13.14 -14.51 8.98
N THR A 196 -12.32 -15.07 8.07
CA THR A 196 -12.14 -16.52 7.93
C THR A 196 -10.89 -17.06 8.62
N TRP A 197 -10.14 -16.21 9.30
CA TRP A 197 -8.98 -16.58 10.13
C TRP A 197 -8.76 -15.56 11.24
#